data_df2791a7ada71d6ec09bec96f841cf2f
#
_entry.id   df2791a7ada71d6ec09bec96f841cf2f
#
_cell.length_a   1.000
_cell.length_b   1.000
_cell.length_c   1.000
_cell.angle_alpha   90.00
_cell.angle_beta   90.00
_cell.angle_gamma   90.00
#
_symmetry.space_group_name_H-M   'P 1'
#
loop_
_entity.id
_entity.type
_entity.pdbx_description
1 polymer ?
#
loop_
_entity_poly.entity_id
_entity_poly.type
_entity_poly.pdbx_seq_one_letter_code
_entity_poly.pdbx_strand_id
1 'polypeptide(L)'
;MTLRRKTTGAAACAAAGLLLALGAAAPAQAAGYRYWSFWESDAGKWTYATEGPATARPADGAAIGFRFALSEDSADAARPTAAPDFAAVCADVERTPGTKRVAVVVDFGTPKDAPAGETPPKTAPTTGCARIDGKGTAADALAAVAKPLRYDSSAMLCGIAGYPRKGCGEAVAATAAAEPPAEKNDGGDGPSLGLLVGGGAVLALGGAAVWKSRRRA
;
A
#
# COMPACT_ATOMS: atom_id res chain seq x y z
N MET A 1 -45.63 -54.01 13.69
CA MET A 1 -45.63 -52.70 14.38
C MET A 1 -44.24 -52.09 14.23
N THR A 2 -44.07 -51.20 13.29
CA THR A 2 -42.77 -50.55 13.01
C THR A 2 -42.92 -49.04 13.16
N LEU A 3 -42.29 -48.51 14.20
CA LEU A 3 -42.21 -47.06 14.48
C LEU A 3 -41.23 -46.42 13.47
N ARG A 4 -41.76 -45.64 12.55
CA ARG A 4 -40.96 -44.71 11.70
C ARG A 4 -40.73 -43.43 12.50
N ARG A 5 -39.51 -43.24 13.00
CA ARG A 5 -39.05 -41.97 13.60
C ARG A 5 -38.94 -40.86 12.54
N LYS A 6 -39.65 -39.79 12.74
CA LYS A 6 -39.58 -38.56 11.97
C LYS A 6 -38.35 -37.71 12.43
N THR A 7 -37.26 -37.71 11.67
CA THR A 7 -36.05 -36.88 11.95
C THR A 7 -35.78 -35.86 10.87
N THR A 8 -36.79 -35.13 10.41
CA THR A 8 -36.65 -34.16 9.30
C THR A 8 -36.66 -32.69 9.76
N GLY A 9 -36.75 -32.40 11.07
CA GLY A 9 -36.80 -31.01 11.53
C GLY A 9 -35.47 -30.33 11.87
N ALA A 10 -34.43 -31.12 12.21
CA ALA A 10 -33.18 -30.55 12.71
C ALA A 10 -32.19 -30.09 11.58
N ALA A 11 -32.28 -30.68 10.42
CA ALA A 11 -31.37 -30.36 9.31
C ALA A 11 -31.68 -28.99 8.63
N ALA A 12 -32.95 -28.56 8.67
CA ALA A 12 -33.35 -27.28 8.02
C ALA A 12 -32.90 -26.04 8.81
N CYS A 13 -32.83 -26.14 10.15
CA CYS A 13 -32.37 -25.00 10.97
C CYS A 13 -30.86 -24.80 10.93
N ALA A 14 -30.07 -25.89 10.75
CA ALA A 14 -28.62 -25.81 10.62
C ALA A 14 -28.18 -25.16 9.31
N ALA A 15 -28.89 -25.39 8.21
CA ALA A 15 -28.59 -24.78 6.92
C ALA A 15 -28.90 -23.27 6.87
N ALA A 16 -29.95 -22.83 7.56
CA ALA A 16 -30.30 -21.39 7.63
C ALA A 16 -29.31 -20.58 8.49
N GLY A 17 -28.74 -21.17 9.53
CA GLY A 17 -27.70 -20.55 10.37
C GLY A 17 -26.36 -20.37 9.65
N LEU A 18 -26.01 -21.31 8.78
CA LEU A 18 -24.74 -21.27 8.02
C LEU A 18 -24.75 -20.20 6.92
N LEU A 19 -25.90 -19.90 6.33
CA LEU A 19 -26.05 -18.86 5.30
C LEU A 19 -26.01 -17.44 5.87
N LEU A 20 -26.37 -17.23 7.12
CA LEU A 20 -26.28 -15.94 7.81
C LEU A 20 -24.85 -15.58 8.26
N ALA A 21 -23.98 -16.59 8.45
CA ALA A 21 -22.59 -16.37 8.83
C ALA A 21 -21.68 -15.96 7.66
N LEU A 22 -22.11 -16.16 6.41
CA LEU A 22 -21.35 -15.81 5.19
C LEU A 22 -21.54 -14.35 4.73
N GLY A 23 -22.42 -13.59 5.37
CA GLY A 23 -22.78 -12.23 4.92
C GLY A 23 -21.96 -11.08 5.50
N ALA A 24 -20.99 -11.34 6.37
CA ALA A 24 -20.22 -10.30 7.07
C ALA A 24 -18.75 -10.20 6.63
N ALA A 25 -18.42 -10.58 5.39
CA ALA A 25 -17.12 -10.20 4.84
C ALA A 25 -17.15 -8.70 4.54
N ALA A 26 -16.67 -7.87 5.48
CA ALA A 26 -16.36 -6.48 5.18
C ALA A 26 -15.42 -6.45 3.98
N PRO A 27 -15.63 -5.56 2.98
CA PRO A 27 -14.70 -5.42 1.88
C PRO A 27 -13.31 -5.14 2.45
N ALA A 28 -12.32 -5.96 2.07
CA ALA A 28 -10.93 -5.66 2.37
C ALA A 28 -10.61 -4.32 1.70
N GLN A 29 -10.48 -3.27 2.49
CA GLN A 29 -10.05 -1.97 1.99
C GLN A 29 -8.63 -2.16 1.46
N ALA A 30 -8.39 -1.73 0.22
CA ALA A 30 -7.05 -1.74 -0.36
C ALA A 30 -6.12 -0.94 0.56
N ALA A 31 -5.12 -1.61 1.10
CA ALA A 31 -4.13 -0.97 1.94
C ALA A 31 -3.07 -0.37 1.02
N GLY A 32 -2.78 0.90 1.18
CA GLY A 32 -1.61 1.50 0.56
C GLY A 32 -0.33 1.07 1.28
N TYR A 33 0.81 1.23 0.62
CA TYR A 33 2.12 0.91 1.18
C TYR A 33 2.98 2.17 1.23
N ARG A 34 3.69 2.40 2.34
CA ARG A 34 4.69 3.46 2.44
C ARG A 34 6.06 2.89 2.25
N TYR A 35 6.76 3.30 1.20
CA TYR A 35 8.08 2.77 0.90
C TYR A 35 8.91 3.74 0.06
N TRP A 36 10.21 3.46 -0.04
CA TRP A 36 11.11 4.09 -0.96
C TRP A 36 11.05 3.38 -2.31
N SER A 37 10.46 4.01 -3.31
CA SER A 37 10.51 3.54 -4.70
C SER A 37 11.85 3.90 -5.33
N PHE A 38 12.36 3.01 -6.17
CA PHE A 38 13.63 3.20 -6.87
C PHE A 38 13.37 3.36 -8.37
N TRP A 39 14.08 4.31 -8.98
CA TRP A 39 13.90 4.75 -10.35
C TRP A 39 15.22 4.87 -11.06
N GLU A 40 15.24 4.50 -12.34
CA GLU A 40 16.37 4.68 -13.24
C GLU A 40 16.00 5.66 -14.35
N SER A 41 16.99 6.37 -14.87
CA SER A 41 16.76 7.28 -16.00
C SER A 41 16.86 6.53 -17.32
N ASP A 42 15.84 6.69 -18.16
CA ASP A 42 15.85 6.29 -19.56
C ASP A 42 15.39 7.47 -20.43
N ALA A 43 16.23 7.84 -21.41
CA ALA A 43 15.98 8.94 -22.33
C ALA A 43 15.50 10.24 -21.63
N GLY A 44 16.07 10.57 -20.48
CA GLY A 44 15.72 11.78 -19.69
C GLY A 44 14.39 11.69 -18.95
N LYS A 45 13.85 10.49 -18.75
CA LYS A 45 12.63 10.23 -17.97
C LYS A 45 12.89 9.20 -16.88
N TRP A 46 12.07 9.25 -15.83
CA TRP A 46 12.08 8.22 -14.80
C TRP A 46 11.33 6.97 -15.24
N THR A 47 12.00 5.82 -15.15
CA THR A 47 11.44 4.48 -15.32
C THR A 47 11.54 3.75 -14.00
N TYR A 48 10.46 3.08 -13.59
CA TYR A 48 10.47 2.28 -12.36
C TYR A 48 11.47 1.14 -12.50
N ALA A 49 12.39 1.02 -11.54
CA ALA A 49 13.44 0.01 -11.60
C ALA A 49 12.86 -1.40 -11.37
N THR A 50 13.30 -2.34 -12.16
CA THR A 50 12.91 -3.77 -12.03
C THR A 50 13.80 -4.54 -11.08
N GLU A 51 14.98 -3.98 -10.74
CA GLU A 51 15.93 -4.52 -9.78
C GLU A 51 16.01 -3.61 -8.56
N GLY A 52 16.40 -4.18 -7.42
CA GLY A 52 16.69 -3.40 -6.23
C GLY A 52 18.01 -2.63 -6.34
N PRO A 53 18.21 -1.54 -5.58
CA PRO A 53 19.42 -0.71 -5.67
C PRO A 53 20.71 -1.45 -5.32
N ALA A 54 20.64 -2.55 -4.58
CA ALA A 54 21.81 -3.38 -4.24
C ALA A 54 22.34 -4.20 -5.43
N THR A 55 21.51 -4.45 -6.44
CA THR A 55 21.87 -5.23 -7.65
C THR A 55 22.01 -4.37 -8.88
N ALA A 56 21.22 -3.31 -9.00
CA ALA A 56 21.25 -2.38 -10.12
C ALA A 56 22.63 -1.72 -10.26
N ARG A 57 23.17 -1.69 -11.50
CA ARG A 57 24.50 -1.15 -11.80
C ARG A 57 24.41 -0.04 -12.84
N PRO A 58 24.08 1.19 -12.41
CA PRO A 58 23.97 2.32 -13.33
C PRO A 58 25.30 2.55 -14.06
N ALA A 59 25.25 2.95 -15.32
CA ALA A 59 26.42 3.34 -16.11
C ALA A 59 26.99 4.69 -15.65
N ASP A 60 28.23 5.03 -16.09
CA ASP A 60 28.72 6.41 -15.95
C ASP A 60 27.82 7.35 -16.79
N GLY A 61 27.35 8.42 -16.17
CA GLY A 61 26.43 9.35 -16.82
C GLY A 61 24.95 9.06 -16.57
N ALA A 62 24.61 7.98 -15.87
CA ALA A 62 23.24 7.68 -15.49
C ALA A 62 22.75 8.58 -14.35
N ALA A 63 21.42 8.74 -14.27
CA ALA A 63 20.76 9.27 -13.10
C ALA A 63 19.87 8.18 -12.47
N ILE A 64 19.84 8.15 -11.15
CA ILE A 64 18.98 7.28 -10.35
C ILE A 64 18.18 8.13 -9.37
N GLY A 65 16.98 7.66 -9.03
CA GLY A 65 16.08 8.39 -8.18
C GLY A 65 15.42 7.52 -7.11
N PHE A 66 15.18 8.11 -5.97
CA PHE A 66 14.47 7.51 -4.86
C PHE A 66 13.34 8.44 -4.44
N ARG A 67 12.12 7.89 -4.30
CA ARG A 67 10.96 8.65 -3.82
C ARG A 67 10.30 7.90 -2.67
N PHE A 68 10.08 8.61 -1.56
CA PHE A 68 9.24 8.11 -0.48
C PHE A 68 7.79 8.51 -0.71
N ALA A 69 6.89 7.54 -0.78
CA ALA A 69 5.48 7.82 -1.02
C ALA A 69 4.57 6.74 -0.40
N LEU A 70 3.32 7.15 -0.16
CA LEU A 70 2.21 6.24 0.01
C LEU A 70 1.67 5.90 -1.38
N SER A 71 1.67 4.62 -1.75
CA SER A 71 1.18 4.13 -3.04
C SER A 71 0.30 2.92 -2.83
N GLU A 72 -0.74 2.76 -3.64
CA GLU A 72 -1.64 1.59 -3.56
C GLU A 72 -0.91 0.33 -4.05
N ASP A 73 -0.10 0.47 -5.09
CA ASP A 73 0.77 -0.58 -5.61
C ASP A 73 2.02 0.00 -6.30
N SER A 74 2.87 -0.86 -6.85
CA SER A 74 4.08 -0.44 -7.56
C SER A 74 3.81 0.18 -8.93
N ALA A 75 2.66 -0.09 -9.56
CA ALA A 75 2.29 0.50 -10.85
C ALA A 75 1.96 1.99 -10.70
N ASP A 76 1.42 2.37 -9.54
CA ASP A 76 1.08 3.75 -9.18
C ASP A 76 2.15 4.44 -8.32
N ALA A 77 3.36 3.89 -8.25
CA ALA A 77 4.44 4.48 -7.48
C ALA A 77 4.73 5.92 -7.95
N ALA A 78 4.79 6.83 -7.00
CA ALA A 78 5.12 8.23 -7.28
C ALA A 78 6.59 8.35 -7.71
N ARG A 79 6.84 9.09 -8.81
CA ARG A 79 8.19 9.38 -9.31
C ARG A 79 8.84 10.50 -8.52
N PRO A 80 10.18 10.59 -8.50
CA PRO A 80 10.87 11.79 -8.04
C PRO A 80 10.38 13.02 -8.80
N THR A 81 10.16 14.12 -8.10
CA THR A 81 9.64 15.35 -8.71
C THR A 81 10.71 16.16 -9.45
N ALA A 82 11.99 15.96 -9.12
CA ALA A 82 13.10 16.52 -9.92
C ALA A 82 13.38 15.63 -11.14
N ALA A 83 13.82 16.24 -12.24
CA ALA A 83 14.20 15.54 -13.45
C ALA A 83 15.49 14.72 -13.25
N PRO A 84 15.71 13.64 -14.03
CA PRO A 84 16.93 12.86 -14.02
C PRO A 84 18.05 13.56 -14.83
N ASP A 85 18.48 14.73 -14.37
CA ASP A 85 19.45 15.57 -15.08
C ASP A 85 20.88 15.30 -14.57
N PHE A 86 21.54 14.32 -15.21
CA PHE A 86 22.94 14.02 -14.90
C PHE A 86 23.85 15.22 -15.17
N ALA A 87 23.65 15.94 -16.27
CA ALA A 87 24.54 17.02 -16.67
C ALA A 87 24.55 18.15 -15.65
N ALA A 88 23.36 18.54 -15.16
CA ALA A 88 23.25 19.56 -14.11
C ALA A 88 23.79 19.07 -12.75
N VAL A 89 23.46 17.84 -12.35
CA VAL A 89 23.84 17.32 -11.02
C VAL A 89 25.33 17.00 -10.90
N CYS A 90 25.97 16.58 -11.98
CA CYS A 90 27.38 16.18 -12.03
C CYS A 90 28.31 17.15 -12.77
N ALA A 91 27.86 18.39 -13.02
CA ALA A 91 28.62 19.39 -13.78
C ALA A 91 30.06 19.59 -13.26
N ASP A 92 30.21 19.69 -11.95
CA ASP A 92 31.47 20.01 -11.27
C ASP A 92 32.25 18.79 -10.81
N VAL A 93 31.82 17.57 -11.20
CA VAL A 93 32.46 16.33 -10.77
C VAL A 93 33.24 15.72 -11.93
N GLU A 94 34.56 15.79 -11.89
CA GLU A 94 35.42 15.26 -12.94
C GLU A 94 35.42 13.72 -12.96
N ARG A 95 35.70 13.20 -14.18
CA ARG A 95 35.90 11.74 -14.35
C ARG A 95 37.24 11.34 -13.75
N THR A 96 37.23 10.22 -13.05
CA THR A 96 38.44 9.59 -12.50
C THR A 96 38.52 8.15 -13.03
N PRO A 97 39.70 7.71 -13.54
CA PRO A 97 39.88 6.35 -14.03
C PRO A 97 39.46 5.32 -12.96
N GLY A 98 38.80 4.23 -13.40
CA GLY A 98 38.31 3.17 -12.50
C GLY A 98 37.04 3.51 -11.75
N THR A 99 36.52 4.74 -11.87
CA THR A 99 35.27 5.16 -11.21
C THR A 99 34.22 5.54 -12.24
N LYS A 100 32.97 5.62 -11.77
CA LYS A 100 31.84 6.18 -12.52
C LYS A 100 31.11 7.23 -11.71
N ARG A 101 30.45 8.15 -12.40
CA ARG A 101 29.62 9.20 -11.79
C ARG A 101 28.16 8.87 -12.04
N VAL A 102 27.38 9.00 -11.02
CA VAL A 102 25.93 8.75 -11.05
C VAL A 102 25.24 9.93 -10.39
N ALA A 103 24.30 10.56 -11.07
CA ALA A 103 23.44 11.55 -10.45
C ALA A 103 22.41 10.83 -9.58
N VAL A 104 22.28 11.26 -8.34
CA VAL A 104 21.32 10.70 -7.39
C VAL A 104 20.31 11.76 -7.01
N VAL A 105 19.04 11.43 -7.13
CA VAL A 105 17.91 12.27 -6.70
C VAL A 105 17.20 11.57 -5.54
N VAL A 106 17.05 12.25 -4.40
CA VAL A 106 16.32 11.76 -3.24
C VAL A 106 15.16 12.70 -2.95
N ASP A 107 13.96 12.21 -3.13
CA ASP A 107 12.71 12.91 -2.90
C ASP A 107 11.98 12.30 -1.70
N PHE A 108 11.92 13.06 -0.61
CA PHE A 108 11.36 12.60 0.66
C PHE A 108 9.83 12.57 0.70
N GLY A 109 9.18 12.93 -0.40
CA GLY A 109 7.73 12.96 -0.48
C GLY A 109 7.11 14.21 0.13
N THR A 110 5.83 14.10 0.39
CA THR A 110 5.00 15.16 0.97
C THR A 110 4.60 14.82 2.41
N PRO A 111 4.04 15.76 3.18
CA PRO A 111 3.48 15.45 4.50
C PRO A 111 2.40 14.35 4.49
N LYS A 112 1.69 14.16 3.37
CA LYS A 112 0.69 13.07 3.22
C LYS A 112 1.35 11.68 3.12
N ASP A 113 2.56 11.64 2.60
CA ASP A 113 3.35 10.41 2.48
C ASP A 113 3.99 10.00 3.81
N ALA A 114 4.15 10.96 4.74
CA ALA A 114 4.88 10.74 5.98
C ALA A 114 4.17 9.74 6.93
N PRO A 115 4.94 8.92 7.67
CA PRO A 115 4.39 8.17 8.79
C PRO A 115 3.81 9.10 9.87
N ALA A 116 2.88 8.58 10.66
CA ALA A 116 2.30 9.34 11.76
C ALA A 116 3.39 9.85 12.72
N GLY A 117 3.36 11.14 13.03
CA GLY A 117 4.33 11.80 13.91
C GLY A 117 5.70 12.07 13.27
N GLU A 118 5.83 11.91 11.95
CA GLU A 118 7.01 12.30 11.18
C GLU A 118 6.66 13.34 10.11
N THR A 119 7.66 14.09 9.68
CA THR A 119 7.58 14.99 8.53
C THR A 119 8.77 14.78 7.61
N PRO A 120 8.62 14.92 6.29
CA PRO A 120 9.75 14.84 5.38
C PRO A 120 10.84 15.85 5.78
N PRO A 121 12.12 15.45 5.83
CA PRO A 121 13.20 16.35 6.26
C PRO A 121 13.49 17.46 5.27
N LYS A 122 13.04 17.31 4.03
CA LYS A 122 13.14 18.30 2.94
C LYS A 122 11.83 18.32 2.16
N THR A 123 11.40 19.51 1.77
CA THR A 123 10.21 19.71 0.92
C THR A 123 10.52 19.64 -0.57
N ALA A 124 11.78 19.90 -0.94
CA ALA A 124 12.28 19.75 -2.30
C ALA A 124 13.23 18.53 -2.37
N PRO A 125 13.32 17.86 -3.53
CA PRO A 125 14.29 16.79 -3.74
C PRO A 125 15.72 17.27 -3.48
N THR A 126 16.52 16.39 -2.90
CA THR A 126 17.97 16.58 -2.74
C THR A 126 18.68 15.88 -3.88
N THR A 127 19.67 16.52 -4.48
CA THR A 127 20.47 15.95 -5.55
C THR A 127 21.94 15.87 -5.15
N GLY A 128 22.67 14.91 -5.67
CA GLY A 128 24.10 14.80 -5.47
C GLY A 128 24.75 13.94 -6.55
N CYS A 129 25.98 14.30 -6.95
CA CYS A 129 26.77 13.46 -7.84
C CYS A 129 27.59 12.47 -7.04
N ALA A 130 27.29 11.18 -7.18
CA ALA A 130 28.06 10.11 -6.59
C ALA A 130 29.22 9.72 -7.52
N ARG A 131 30.44 9.69 -6.98
CA ARG A 131 31.58 9.03 -7.62
C ARG A 131 31.81 7.72 -6.90
N ILE A 132 31.63 6.61 -7.58
CA ILE A 132 31.74 5.26 -7.04
C ILE A 132 32.67 4.40 -7.90
N ASP A 133 33.04 3.23 -7.41
CA ASP A 133 33.78 2.24 -8.19
C ASP A 133 33.08 1.92 -9.50
N GLY A 134 33.83 1.63 -10.57
CA GLY A 134 33.27 1.32 -11.88
C GLY A 134 32.30 0.13 -11.88
N LYS A 135 32.44 -0.80 -10.91
CA LYS A 135 31.53 -1.94 -10.69
C LYS A 135 30.48 -1.69 -9.60
N GLY A 136 30.51 -0.52 -8.97
CA GLY A 136 29.60 -0.17 -7.88
C GLY A 136 28.12 -0.22 -8.27
N THR A 137 27.26 -0.33 -7.26
CA THR A 137 25.81 -0.45 -7.40
C THR A 137 25.09 0.88 -7.20
N ALA A 138 23.80 0.92 -7.46
CA ALA A 138 22.95 2.06 -7.11
C ALA A 138 22.92 2.32 -5.59
N ALA A 139 23.01 1.28 -4.77
CA ALA A 139 23.13 1.41 -3.32
C ALA A 139 24.44 2.10 -2.91
N ASP A 140 25.55 1.80 -3.58
CA ASP A 140 26.82 2.50 -3.35
C ASP A 140 26.72 3.99 -3.72
N ALA A 141 26.05 4.29 -4.82
CA ALA A 141 25.82 5.67 -5.24
C ALA A 141 24.94 6.43 -4.23
N LEU A 142 23.84 5.81 -3.78
CA LEU A 142 22.99 6.38 -2.75
C LEU A 142 23.76 6.62 -1.44
N ALA A 143 24.56 5.64 -1.02
CA ALA A 143 25.38 5.74 0.19
C ALA A 143 26.45 6.83 0.12
N ALA A 144 26.90 7.20 -1.07
CA ALA A 144 27.86 8.29 -1.25
C ALA A 144 27.25 9.68 -0.99
N VAL A 145 25.92 9.84 -1.18
CA VAL A 145 25.27 11.18 -1.13
C VAL A 145 24.24 11.34 0.00
N ALA A 146 23.69 10.28 0.54
CA ALA A 146 22.51 10.36 1.41
C ALA A 146 22.55 9.41 2.63
N LYS A 147 23.64 9.45 3.41
CA LYS A 147 23.72 8.71 4.69
C LYS A 147 22.98 9.43 5.81
N PRO A 148 22.55 8.69 6.89
CA PRO A 148 22.60 7.23 7.04
C PRO A 148 21.52 6.50 6.24
N LEU A 149 21.82 5.28 5.82
CA LEU A 149 20.86 4.38 5.18
C LEU A 149 20.41 3.31 6.19
N ARG A 150 19.17 2.86 6.09
CA ARG A 150 18.62 1.76 6.87
C ARG A 150 18.03 0.72 5.95
N TYR A 151 18.41 -0.53 6.17
CA TYR A 151 17.92 -1.71 5.47
C TYR A 151 17.31 -2.70 6.46
N ASP A 152 16.41 -3.53 6.03
CA ASP A 152 15.93 -4.68 6.79
C ASP A 152 16.79 -5.93 6.55
N SER A 153 16.41 -7.05 7.17
CA SER A 153 17.09 -8.33 7.02
C SER A 153 17.02 -8.95 5.62
N SER A 154 16.11 -8.46 4.79
CA SER A 154 15.94 -8.87 3.38
C SER A 154 16.66 -7.93 2.41
N ALA A 155 17.48 -7.01 2.92
CA ALA A 155 18.16 -5.96 2.17
C ALA A 155 17.21 -4.97 1.47
N MET A 156 15.96 -4.85 1.94
CA MET A 156 15.03 -3.81 1.48
C MET A 156 15.43 -2.46 2.08
N LEU A 157 15.48 -1.43 1.26
CA LEU A 157 15.78 -0.07 1.69
C LEU A 157 14.60 0.52 2.47
N CYS A 158 14.81 0.78 3.75
CA CYS A 158 13.80 1.26 4.68
C CYS A 158 13.95 2.73 5.06
N GLY A 159 15.14 3.30 4.94
CA GLY A 159 15.36 4.70 5.28
C GLY A 159 16.55 5.30 4.57
N ILE A 160 16.41 6.56 4.15
CA ILE A 160 17.45 7.37 3.52
C ILE A 160 17.63 8.64 4.35
N ALA A 161 18.88 8.99 4.65
CA ALA A 161 19.22 10.14 5.50
C ALA A 161 18.46 10.13 6.86
N GLY A 162 18.22 8.93 7.40
CA GLY A 162 17.49 8.74 8.65
C GLY A 162 15.97 8.85 8.57
N TYR A 163 15.39 9.01 7.36
CA TYR A 163 13.95 9.11 7.18
C TYR A 163 13.39 7.95 6.32
N PRO A 164 12.23 7.39 6.64
CA PRO A 164 11.57 7.53 7.95
C PRO A 164 12.39 6.87 9.05
N ARG A 165 12.16 7.27 10.30
CA ARG A 165 12.89 6.71 11.46
C ARG A 165 12.55 5.25 11.71
N LYS A 166 11.30 4.87 11.38
CA LYS A 166 10.77 3.51 11.55
C LYS A 166 10.01 3.11 10.30
N GLY A 167 9.81 1.82 10.18
CA GLY A 167 9.05 1.27 9.08
C GLY A 167 9.91 0.83 7.89
N CYS A 168 9.36 -0.09 7.08
CA CYS A 168 10.02 -0.67 5.93
C CYS A 168 9.01 -1.22 4.91
N GLY A 169 8.15 -0.36 4.37
CA GLY A 169 7.15 -0.78 3.39
C GLY A 169 5.86 -1.35 4.00
N GLU A 170 5.45 -0.83 5.18
CA GLU A 170 4.24 -1.32 5.82
C GLU A 170 2.99 -0.99 5.03
N ALA A 171 2.06 -1.95 5.06
CA ALA A 171 0.70 -1.71 4.66
C ALA A 171 0.05 -0.65 5.58
N VAL A 172 -0.52 0.36 4.97
CA VAL A 172 -1.29 1.39 5.67
C VAL A 172 -2.75 1.15 5.32
N ALA A 173 -3.56 0.86 6.33
CA ALA A 173 -5.01 0.81 6.12
C ALA A 173 -5.44 2.11 5.45
N ALA A 174 -6.21 2.02 4.36
CA ALA A 174 -6.88 3.18 3.84
C ALA A 174 -7.63 3.80 5.03
N THR A 175 -7.26 5.02 5.40
CA THR A 175 -8.07 5.77 6.36
C THR A 175 -9.43 5.82 5.68
N ALA A 176 -10.42 5.12 6.26
CA ALA A 176 -11.78 5.24 5.80
C ALA A 176 -12.01 6.73 5.61
N ALA A 177 -12.30 7.14 4.38
CA ALA A 177 -12.70 8.51 4.12
C ALA A 177 -13.69 8.82 5.22
N ALA A 178 -13.40 9.83 6.05
CA ALA A 178 -14.21 10.15 7.22
C ALA A 178 -15.65 10.04 6.78
N GLU A 179 -16.34 9.04 7.29
CA GLU A 179 -17.77 8.88 7.07
C GLU A 179 -18.36 10.26 7.35
N PRO A 180 -19.12 10.85 6.42
CA PRO A 180 -19.75 12.14 6.68
C PRO A 180 -20.38 12.00 8.06
N PRO A 181 -20.24 12.96 8.99
CA PRO A 181 -20.77 12.84 10.33
C PRO A 181 -22.19 12.32 10.18
N ALA A 182 -22.46 11.14 10.71
CA ALA A 182 -23.82 10.60 10.72
C ALA A 182 -24.66 11.73 11.32
N GLU A 183 -25.52 12.34 10.52
CA GLU A 183 -26.50 13.27 11.04
C GLU A 183 -27.17 12.55 12.19
N LYS A 184 -26.94 13.06 13.38
CA LYS A 184 -27.70 12.64 14.55
C LYS A 184 -29.12 13.00 14.23
N ASN A 185 -29.87 12.05 13.71
CA ASN A 185 -31.33 12.11 13.73
C ASN A 185 -31.70 12.01 15.22
N ASP A 186 -31.73 13.16 15.89
CA ASP A 186 -32.45 13.33 17.13
C ASP A 186 -33.94 13.14 16.82
N GLY A 187 -34.48 12.04 17.25
CA GLY A 187 -35.90 11.90 17.30
C GLY A 187 -36.43 10.51 16.93
N GLY A 188 -36.76 9.71 17.94
CA GLY A 188 -37.75 8.65 17.86
C GLY A 188 -37.23 7.26 18.25
N ASP A 189 -37.58 6.82 19.45
CA ASP A 189 -37.55 5.45 19.90
C ASP A 189 -38.49 4.56 19.05
N GLY A 190 -38.05 4.21 17.84
CA GLY A 190 -38.73 3.27 16.97
C GLY A 190 -37.74 2.29 16.34
N PRO A 191 -38.08 1.00 16.18
CA PRO A 191 -37.20 0.04 15.54
C PRO A 191 -36.85 0.50 14.11
N SER A 192 -35.55 0.53 13.80
CA SER A 192 -35.04 1.02 12.50
C SER A 192 -35.76 0.32 11.33
N LEU A 193 -36.13 1.08 10.30
CA LEU A 193 -36.78 0.56 9.09
C LEU A 193 -36.05 -0.65 8.49
N GLY A 194 -34.73 -0.70 8.62
CA GLY A 194 -33.90 -1.83 8.18
C GLY A 194 -34.22 -3.13 8.96
N LEU A 195 -34.51 -3.03 10.24
CA LEU A 195 -34.86 -4.18 11.08
C LEU A 195 -36.29 -4.69 10.78
N LEU A 196 -37.20 -3.80 10.40
CA LEU A 196 -38.57 -4.17 9.99
C LEU A 196 -38.58 -4.84 8.62
N VAL A 197 -37.79 -4.34 7.65
CA VAL A 197 -37.70 -4.93 6.30
C VAL A 197 -36.98 -6.28 6.35
N GLY A 198 -35.88 -6.40 7.09
CA GLY A 198 -35.15 -7.65 7.24
C GLY A 198 -35.93 -8.71 8.01
N GLY A 199 -36.57 -8.33 9.10
CA GLY A 199 -37.41 -9.23 9.88
C GLY A 199 -38.63 -9.73 9.10
N GLY A 200 -39.27 -8.86 8.32
CA GLY A 200 -40.42 -9.22 7.48
C GLY A 200 -40.06 -10.26 6.40
N ALA A 201 -38.90 -10.12 5.75
CA ALA A 201 -38.45 -11.08 4.75
C ALA A 201 -38.18 -12.47 5.32
N VAL A 202 -37.60 -12.57 6.51
CA VAL A 202 -37.32 -13.85 7.19
C VAL A 202 -38.61 -14.54 7.58
N LEU A 203 -39.61 -13.79 8.11
CA LEU A 203 -40.91 -14.36 8.48
C LEU A 203 -41.70 -14.83 7.26
N ALA A 204 -41.65 -14.10 6.15
CA ALA A 204 -42.32 -14.48 4.90
C ALA A 204 -41.74 -15.77 4.30
N LEU A 205 -40.42 -15.91 4.27
CA LEU A 205 -39.76 -17.13 3.80
C LEU A 205 -39.96 -18.32 4.72
N GLY A 206 -39.92 -18.11 6.03
CA GLY A 206 -40.21 -19.14 7.04
C GLY A 206 -41.68 -19.62 6.97
N GLY A 207 -42.60 -18.71 6.82
CA GLY A 207 -44.05 -19.01 6.66
C GLY A 207 -44.34 -19.84 5.40
N ALA A 208 -43.72 -19.47 4.28
CA ALA A 208 -43.85 -20.19 3.01
C ALA A 208 -43.29 -21.64 3.09
N ALA A 209 -42.17 -21.83 3.77
CA ALA A 209 -41.58 -23.15 3.98
C ALA A 209 -42.48 -24.07 4.83
N VAL A 210 -43.06 -23.55 5.92
CA VAL A 210 -44.00 -24.28 6.79
C VAL A 210 -45.29 -24.61 6.03
N TRP A 211 -45.84 -23.67 5.26
CA TRP A 211 -47.05 -23.89 4.48
C TRP A 211 -46.86 -24.95 3.39
N LYS A 212 -45.69 -24.92 2.70
CA LYS A 212 -45.35 -25.92 1.70
C LYS A 212 -45.14 -27.31 2.29
N SER A 213 -44.58 -27.42 3.49
CA SER A 213 -44.41 -28.69 4.19
C SER A 213 -45.76 -29.32 4.64
N ARG A 214 -46.72 -28.48 5.05
CA ARG A 214 -48.06 -28.95 5.44
C ARG A 214 -48.93 -29.41 4.27
N ARG A 215 -48.69 -28.93 3.04
CA ARG A 215 -49.40 -29.37 1.82
C ARG A 215 -48.88 -30.68 1.26
N ARG A 216 -47.74 -31.17 1.72
CA ARG A 216 -47.12 -32.43 1.24
C ARG A 216 -47.26 -33.59 2.26
N ALA A 217 -47.91 -33.38 3.34
CA ALA A 217 -48.34 -34.38 4.34
C ALA A 217 -49.84 -34.67 4.21
#